data_b52889e7984f3bb7d6233bcd8e87ca3f
#
_entry.id   b52889e7984f3bb7d6233bcd8e87ca3f
#
_cell.length_a   1.000
_cell.length_b   1.000
_cell.length_c   1.000
_cell.angle_alpha   90.00
_cell.angle_beta   90.00
_cell.angle_gamma   90.00
#
_symmetry.space_group_name_H-M   'P 1'
#
loop_
_entity.id
_entity.type
_entity.pdbx_description
1 polymer ?
#
loop_
_entity_poly.entity_id
_entity_poly.type
_entity_poly.pdbx_seq_one_letter_code
_entity_poly.pdbx_strand_id
1 'polypeptide(L)'
;YTTLFRSDVARIGIGVPSVVDAARGIVYNVVGIPSWREVYLKDLLEKRFGVPVYVNNDCNCFALGVSRFGEASAYSDVVCVALGTGVGAGIVIGGELYCGHDTGAGEIGSIPYLDRDYEYYCSSRFFVGRGTTGKEAYERALAGDPAALALWHEFGGHIGRLVMMILYAYDPEAIVFGGSIAHAFGFFREAMYEQLKQFPYAKTVERLHICCSSVEHVGLLGASACE
;
A
#
# COMPACT_ATOMS: atom_id res chain seq x y z
N TYR A 1 15.36 26.73 19.93
CA TYR A 1 14.08 26.11 19.45
C TYR A 1 13.89 24.68 19.97
N THR A 2 14.25 24.41 21.25
CA THR A 2 14.25 23.04 21.77
C THR A 2 13.39 22.86 23.02
N THR A 3 12.40 23.70 23.25
CA THR A 3 11.69 23.71 24.54
C THR A 3 10.19 23.44 24.47
N LEU A 4 9.61 23.08 23.33
CA LEU A 4 8.15 22.91 23.21
C LEU A 4 7.62 21.49 23.26
N PHE A 5 8.48 20.45 23.20
CA PHE A 5 8.05 19.05 23.29
C PHE A 5 9.02 18.25 24.17
N ARG A 6 8.93 18.46 25.47
CA ARG A 6 9.42 17.48 26.44
C ARG A 6 8.28 16.52 26.81
N SER A 7 7.81 15.77 25.84
CA SER A 7 7.18 14.49 26.15
C SER A 7 8.28 13.45 26.10
N ASP A 8 8.40 12.63 27.12
CA ASP A 8 9.32 11.50 27.13
C ASP A 8 8.89 10.57 25.99
N VAL A 9 9.73 10.45 24.96
CA VAL A 9 9.50 9.54 23.84
C VAL A 9 9.67 8.13 24.39
N ALA A 10 8.57 7.36 24.41
CA ALA A 10 8.58 6.00 24.94
C ALA A 10 9.14 4.99 23.92
N ARG A 11 8.97 5.23 22.63
CA ARG A 11 9.42 4.36 21.51
C ARG A 11 9.47 5.12 20.19
N ILE A 12 10.16 4.57 19.20
CA ILE A 12 10.23 5.10 17.85
C ILE A 12 9.74 4.01 16.89
N GLY A 13 8.74 4.32 16.05
CA GLY A 13 8.28 3.47 14.95
C GLY A 13 8.68 4.07 13.61
N ILE A 14 9.17 3.24 12.67
CA ILE A 14 9.69 3.70 11.38
C ILE A 14 9.15 2.81 10.25
N GLY A 15 8.56 3.43 9.23
CA GLY A 15 8.26 2.79 7.94
C GLY A 15 9.36 3.11 6.93
N VAL A 16 9.85 2.11 6.21
CA VAL A 16 10.86 2.27 5.15
C VAL A 16 10.41 1.61 3.85
N PRO A 17 10.69 2.20 2.68
CA PRO A 17 10.31 1.63 1.38
C PRO A 17 11.29 0.54 0.97
N SER A 18 11.27 -0.60 1.65
CA SER A 18 12.17 -1.71 1.38
C SER A 18 11.76 -2.98 2.10
N VAL A 19 12.43 -4.10 1.79
CA VAL A 19 12.35 -5.34 2.57
C VAL A 19 13.00 -5.12 3.94
N VAL A 20 12.27 -5.45 5.00
CA VAL A 20 12.69 -5.23 6.39
C VAL A 20 12.55 -6.53 7.17
N ASP A 21 13.63 -6.99 7.79
CA ASP A 21 13.54 -7.93 8.90
C ASP A 21 13.01 -7.18 10.14
N ALA A 22 11.71 -7.19 10.30
CA ALA A 22 11.04 -6.42 11.35
C ALA A 22 11.46 -6.89 12.77
N ALA A 23 11.71 -8.18 12.97
CA ALA A 23 12.12 -8.73 14.26
C ALA A 23 13.50 -8.19 14.68
N ARG A 24 14.43 -8.08 13.74
CA ARG A 24 15.79 -7.58 13.98
C ARG A 24 15.96 -6.10 13.66
N GLY A 25 14.98 -5.47 12.99
CA GLY A 25 15.04 -4.07 12.55
C GLY A 25 16.13 -3.81 11.50
N ILE A 26 16.39 -4.80 10.63
CA ILE A 26 17.40 -4.71 9.56
C ILE A 26 16.70 -4.36 8.25
N VAL A 27 17.23 -3.35 7.57
CA VAL A 27 16.72 -2.86 6.29
C VAL A 27 17.64 -3.32 5.18
N TYR A 28 17.06 -3.92 4.11
CA TYR A 28 17.84 -4.46 3.00
C TYR A 28 17.56 -3.70 1.69
N ASN A 29 18.61 -3.33 0.96
CA ASN A 29 18.56 -2.85 -0.42
C ASN A 29 17.55 -1.72 -0.68
N VAL A 30 17.64 -0.62 0.06
CA VAL A 30 16.70 0.51 -0.07
C VAL A 30 16.74 1.11 -1.47
N VAL A 31 15.62 1.07 -2.17
CA VAL A 31 15.47 1.70 -3.48
C VAL A 31 15.65 3.21 -3.34
N GLY A 32 16.57 3.79 -4.11
CA GLY A 32 16.88 5.24 -4.05
C GLY A 32 17.98 5.61 -3.06
N ILE A 33 18.46 4.70 -2.20
CA ILE A 33 19.62 4.92 -1.33
C ILE A 33 20.63 3.79 -1.54
N PRO A 34 21.49 3.84 -2.60
CA PRO A 34 22.37 2.73 -2.98
C PRO A 34 23.36 2.29 -1.90
N SER A 35 23.66 3.15 -0.93
CA SER A 35 24.53 2.86 0.23
C SER A 35 23.82 1.98 1.28
N TRP A 36 22.50 1.88 1.26
CA TRP A 36 21.73 1.08 2.22
C TRP A 36 21.49 -0.32 1.67
N ARG A 37 22.51 -1.19 1.72
CA ARG A 37 22.41 -2.59 1.32
C ARG A 37 21.92 -3.49 2.44
N GLU A 38 22.52 -3.33 3.63
CA GLU A 38 22.13 -4.01 4.85
C GLU A 38 22.40 -3.03 6.00
N VAL A 39 21.34 -2.52 6.63
CA VAL A 39 21.43 -1.50 7.66
C VAL A 39 20.70 -1.96 8.91
N TYR A 40 21.42 -2.09 10.00
CA TYR A 40 20.91 -2.42 11.34
C TYR A 40 20.28 -1.17 11.95
N LEU A 41 19.18 -0.71 11.36
CA LEU A 41 18.58 0.58 11.66
C LEU A 41 18.07 0.67 13.10
N LYS A 42 17.45 -0.40 13.61
CA LYS A 42 17.02 -0.51 15.00
C LYS A 42 18.17 -0.27 15.95
N ASP A 43 19.25 -1.04 15.83
CA ASP A 43 20.40 -0.96 16.76
C ASP A 43 21.06 0.43 16.74
N LEU A 44 21.17 1.02 15.52
CA LEU A 44 21.76 2.36 15.36
C LEU A 44 20.94 3.43 16.09
N LEU A 45 19.63 3.35 16.00
CA LEU A 45 18.74 4.36 16.59
C LEU A 45 18.51 4.11 18.08
N GLU A 46 18.39 2.87 18.52
CA GLU A 46 18.34 2.52 19.95
C GLU A 46 19.60 3.00 20.69
N LYS A 47 20.79 2.76 20.10
CA LYS A 47 22.06 3.26 20.63
C LYS A 47 22.11 4.79 20.73
N ARG A 48 21.50 5.49 19.76
CA ARG A 48 21.52 6.96 19.71
C ARG A 48 20.51 7.60 20.64
N PHE A 49 19.31 7.04 20.76
CA PHE A 49 18.19 7.69 21.45
C PHE A 49 17.84 7.04 22.79
N GLY A 50 18.32 5.83 23.08
CA GLY A 50 18.09 5.15 24.34
C GLY A 50 16.65 4.69 24.57
N VAL A 51 15.86 4.54 23.51
CA VAL A 51 14.47 4.08 23.55
C VAL A 51 14.26 2.95 22.53
N PRO A 52 13.29 2.05 22.75
CA PRO A 52 12.97 0.98 21.80
C PRO A 52 12.63 1.52 20.41
N VAL A 53 13.12 0.84 19.38
CA VAL A 53 12.90 1.18 17.97
C VAL A 53 12.29 -0.01 17.21
N TYR A 54 11.22 0.25 16.48
CA TYR A 54 10.54 -0.71 15.61
C TYR A 54 10.63 -0.24 14.17
N VAL A 55 11.08 -1.12 13.28
CA VAL A 55 11.25 -0.82 11.86
C VAL A 55 10.40 -1.78 11.05
N ASN A 56 9.60 -1.29 10.14
CA ASN A 56 8.81 -2.13 9.24
C ASN A 56 8.78 -1.53 7.82
N ASN A 57 8.28 -2.31 6.86
CA ASN A 57 8.00 -1.81 5.52
C ASN A 57 6.90 -0.73 5.56
N ASP A 58 6.94 0.26 4.67
CA ASP A 58 5.99 1.37 4.60
C ASP A 58 4.55 0.92 4.29
N CYS A 59 4.36 -0.09 3.41
CA CYS A 59 3.05 -0.67 3.13
C CYS A 59 2.51 -1.45 4.34
N ASN A 60 3.36 -2.10 5.11
CA ASN A 60 3.00 -2.74 6.37
C ASN A 60 2.56 -1.71 7.41
N CYS A 61 3.29 -0.59 7.52
CA CYS A 61 2.88 0.52 8.36
C CYS A 61 1.54 1.12 7.90
N PHE A 62 1.34 1.25 6.59
CA PHE A 62 0.06 1.69 6.04
C PHE A 62 -1.08 0.73 6.46
N ALA A 63 -0.88 -0.58 6.31
CA ALA A 63 -1.88 -1.58 6.70
C ALA A 63 -2.21 -1.55 8.20
N LEU A 64 -1.19 -1.46 9.06
CA LEU A 64 -1.40 -1.31 10.51
C LEU A 64 -2.18 -0.04 10.85
N GLY A 65 -1.85 1.08 10.19
CA GLY A 65 -2.54 2.34 10.39
C GLY A 65 -4.03 2.27 10.02
N VAL A 66 -4.33 1.70 8.84
CA VAL A 66 -5.70 1.52 8.36
C VAL A 66 -6.50 0.56 9.24
N SER A 67 -5.89 -0.55 9.66
CA SER A 67 -6.56 -1.57 10.49
C SER A 67 -6.77 -1.13 11.93
N ARG A 68 -5.86 -0.34 12.51
CA ARG A 68 -5.99 0.08 13.91
C ARG A 68 -6.70 1.43 14.09
N PHE A 69 -6.56 2.36 13.12
CA PHE A 69 -7.02 3.74 13.25
C PHE A 69 -7.91 4.22 12.11
N GLY A 70 -8.10 3.40 11.08
CA GLY A 70 -8.76 3.79 9.84
C GLY A 70 -9.97 2.94 9.48
N GLU A 71 -10.25 2.93 8.19
CA GLU A 71 -11.47 2.40 7.56
C GLU A 71 -11.63 0.89 7.74
N ALA A 72 -10.54 0.18 8.02
CA ALA A 72 -10.57 -1.27 8.21
C ALA A 72 -10.57 -1.72 9.67
N SER A 73 -10.77 -0.85 10.65
CA SER A 73 -10.74 -1.19 12.07
C SER A 73 -11.83 -2.19 12.52
N ALA A 74 -12.86 -2.39 11.72
CA ALA A 74 -13.91 -3.36 11.98
C ALA A 74 -13.69 -4.75 11.35
N TYR A 75 -12.60 -4.92 10.56
CA TYR A 75 -12.29 -6.13 9.81
C TYR A 75 -11.05 -6.82 10.34
N SER A 76 -11.05 -8.16 10.30
CA SER A 76 -9.91 -8.99 10.72
C SER A 76 -8.97 -9.35 9.57
N ASP A 77 -9.52 -9.54 8.37
CA ASP A 77 -8.75 -9.95 7.20
C ASP A 77 -8.77 -8.83 6.15
N VAL A 78 -7.66 -8.12 6.03
CA VAL A 78 -7.57 -6.88 5.25
C VAL A 78 -6.33 -6.89 4.37
N VAL A 79 -6.48 -6.46 3.11
CA VAL A 79 -5.34 -6.15 2.24
C VAL A 79 -5.34 -4.66 1.93
N CYS A 80 -4.30 -3.96 2.37
CA CYS A 80 -4.10 -2.55 2.08
C CYS A 80 -3.14 -2.40 0.91
N VAL A 81 -3.58 -1.76 -0.18
CA VAL A 81 -2.81 -1.62 -1.42
C VAL A 81 -2.40 -0.17 -1.61
N ALA A 82 -1.11 0.08 -1.63
CA ALA A 82 -0.54 1.39 -1.93
C ALA A 82 -0.33 1.54 -3.44
N LEU A 83 -1.03 2.50 -4.06
CA LEU A 83 -0.95 2.84 -5.48
C LEU A 83 -0.22 4.18 -5.66
N GLY A 84 1.01 4.12 -6.15
CA GLY A 84 1.87 5.29 -6.32
C GLY A 84 2.88 5.14 -7.45
N THR A 85 4.15 5.38 -7.17
CA THR A 85 5.28 5.11 -8.10
C THR A 85 5.37 3.62 -8.42
N GLY A 86 5.07 2.77 -7.43
CA GLY A 86 4.94 1.32 -7.54
C GLY A 86 3.61 0.84 -6.96
N VAL A 87 3.49 -0.48 -6.81
CA VAL A 87 2.39 -1.18 -6.14
C VAL A 87 2.95 -2.05 -5.04
N GLY A 88 2.56 -1.77 -3.81
CA GLY A 88 2.87 -2.62 -2.66
C GLY A 88 1.61 -2.91 -1.86
N ALA A 89 1.65 -3.94 -1.03
CA ALA A 89 0.55 -4.21 -0.11
C ALA A 89 1.05 -4.55 1.29
N GLY A 90 0.24 -4.18 2.28
CA GLY A 90 0.33 -4.73 3.62
C GLY A 90 -0.86 -5.65 3.85
N ILE A 91 -0.63 -6.78 4.49
CA ILE A 91 -1.62 -7.84 4.67
C ILE A 91 -1.87 -8.04 6.16
N VAL A 92 -3.14 -8.02 6.55
CA VAL A 92 -3.59 -8.30 7.91
C VAL A 92 -4.46 -9.55 7.86
N ILE A 93 -4.18 -10.54 8.70
CA ILE A 93 -4.92 -11.80 8.81
C ILE A 93 -5.22 -12.05 10.29
N GLY A 94 -6.50 -12.27 10.61
CA GLY A 94 -6.92 -12.47 11.98
C GLY A 94 -6.66 -11.25 12.89
N GLY A 95 -6.60 -10.04 12.32
CA GLY A 95 -6.28 -8.80 13.04
C GLY A 95 -4.78 -8.52 13.21
N GLU A 96 -3.90 -9.42 12.76
CA GLU A 96 -2.45 -9.31 12.90
C GLU A 96 -1.76 -9.12 11.55
N LEU A 97 -0.70 -8.31 11.53
CA LEU A 97 0.09 -8.05 10.33
C LEU A 97 0.81 -9.33 9.89
N TYR A 98 0.60 -9.72 8.65
CA TYR A 98 1.27 -10.86 8.03
C TYR A 98 2.44 -10.41 7.16
N CYS A 99 3.66 -10.62 7.64
CA CYS A 99 4.89 -10.25 6.92
C CYS A 99 5.47 -11.40 6.07
N GLY A 100 4.96 -12.63 6.20
CA GLY A 100 5.57 -13.81 5.62
C GLY A 100 6.81 -14.29 6.38
N HIS A 101 7.43 -15.39 5.93
CA HIS A 101 8.59 -15.97 6.60
C HIS A 101 9.83 -15.07 6.48
N ASP A 102 10.09 -14.55 5.30
CA ASP A 102 11.25 -13.69 4.98
C ASP A 102 10.84 -12.23 4.73
N THR A 103 9.76 -11.79 5.36
CA THR A 103 9.23 -10.40 5.28
C THR A 103 8.87 -9.90 3.88
N GLY A 104 8.69 -10.80 2.93
CA GLY A 104 8.33 -10.49 1.54
C GLY A 104 6.83 -10.58 1.23
N ALA A 105 5.97 -10.79 2.24
CA ALA A 105 4.53 -10.78 2.00
C ALA A 105 4.07 -9.37 1.59
N GLY A 106 3.21 -9.30 0.58
CA GLY A 106 2.71 -8.01 0.09
C GLY A 106 3.41 -7.46 -1.15
N GLU A 107 4.45 -8.11 -1.67
CA GLU A 107 5.14 -7.76 -2.92
C GLU A 107 4.28 -8.10 -4.17
N ILE A 108 2.98 -7.80 -4.10
CA ILE A 108 1.99 -8.13 -5.13
C ILE A 108 2.24 -7.41 -6.46
N GLY A 109 2.90 -6.25 -6.42
CA GLY A 109 3.27 -5.50 -7.60
C GLY A 109 4.21 -6.27 -8.52
N SER A 110 5.09 -7.09 -7.95
CA SER A 110 6.09 -7.87 -8.69
C SER A 110 5.53 -9.15 -9.33
N ILE A 111 4.26 -9.51 -9.09
CA ILE A 111 3.64 -10.69 -9.69
C ILE A 111 3.50 -10.48 -11.21
N PRO A 112 3.95 -11.43 -12.04
CA PRO A 112 3.81 -11.35 -13.49
C PRO A 112 2.35 -11.14 -13.94
N TYR A 113 2.14 -10.18 -14.83
CA TYR A 113 0.83 -9.87 -15.36
C TYR A 113 0.94 -9.35 -16.79
N LEU A 114 0.22 -9.98 -17.72
CA LEU A 114 0.31 -9.74 -19.17
C LEU A 114 1.78 -9.93 -19.64
N ASP A 115 2.35 -8.92 -20.29
CA ASP A 115 3.74 -8.92 -20.76
C ASP A 115 4.75 -8.32 -19.77
N ARG A 116 4.28 -7.92 -18.59
CA ARG A 116 5.06 -7.27 -17.53
C ARG A 116 4.68 -7.84 -16.15
N ASP A 117 4.29 -6.94 -15.24
CA ASP A 117 3.87 -7.20 -13.87
C ASP A 117 2.71 -6.27 -13.47
N TYR A 118 2.11 -6.50 -12.30
CA TYR A 118 1.05 -5.62 -11.80
C TYR A 118 1.57 -4.21 -11.51
N GLU A 119 2.83 -4.05 -11.13
CA GLU A 119 3.38 -2.72 -10.85
C GLU A 119 3.36 -1.84 -12.11
N TYR A 120 3.71 -2.41 -13.26
CA TYR A 120 3.66 -1.67 -14.51
C TYR A 120 2.23 -1.19 -14.85
N TYR A 121 1.24 -2.06 -14.66
CA TYR A 121 -0.15 -1.79 -15.09
C TYR A 121 -0.99 -1.07 -14.04
N CYS A 122 -0.61 -1.14 -12.76
CA CYS A 122 -1.41 -0.61 -11.63
C CYS A 122 -0.71 0.52 -10.86
N SER A 123 0.35 1.12 -11.43
CA SER A 123 1.07 2.24 -10.82
C SER A 123 1.19 3.44 -11.76
N SER A 124 1.98 4.45 -11.36
CA SER A 124 2.31 5.59 -12.22
C SER A 124 2.99 5.18 -13.53
N ARG A 125 3.63 4.00 -13.60
CA ARG A 125 4.27 3.46 -14.79
C ARG A 125 3.28 3.23 -15.94
N PHE A 126 2.03 2.91 -15.63
CA PHE A 126 0.94 2.78 -16.61
C PHE A 126 0.76 4.06 -17.43
N PHE A 127 0.74 5.20 -16.76
CA PHE A 127 0.56 6.50 -17.38
C PHE A 127 1.81 6.94 -18.15
N VAL A 128 2.98 6.75 -17.55
CA VAL A 128 4.27 7.07 -18.19
C VAL A 128 4.44 6.28 -19.49
N GLY A 129 4.11 5.00 -19.51
CA GLY A 129 4.15 4.16 -20.71
C GLY A 129 3.20 4.63 -21.82
N ARG A 130 2.24 5.53 -21.52
CA ARG A 130 1.29 6.14 -22.46
C ARG A 130 1.56 7.62 -22.72
N GLY A 131 2.76 8.09 -22.35
CA GLY A 131 3.24 9.45 -22.64
C GLY A 131 2.58 10.55 -21.79
N THR A 132 2.06 10.21 -20.61
CA THR A 132 1.47 11.16 -19.65
C THR A 132 1.87 10.81 -18.22
N THR A 133 1.41 11.59 -17.26
CA THR A 133 1.54 11.28 -15.83
C THR A 133 0.17 11.04 -15.21
N GLY A 134 0.12 10.31 -14.09
CA GLY A 134 -1.13 10.12 -13.35
C GLY A 134 -1.78 11.45 -12.96
N LYS A 135 -0.96 12.46 -12.60
CA LYS A 135 -1.43 13.81 -12.26
C LYS A 135 -2.08 14.51 -13.47
N GLU A 136 -1.40 14.55 -14.62
CA GLU A 136 -1.95 15.14 -15.85
C GLU A 136 -3.22 14.43 -16.31
N ALA A 137 -3.22 13.09 -16.28
CA ALA A 137 -4.41 12.31 -16.62
C ALA A 137 -5.58 12.62 -15.67
N TYR A 138 -5.31 12.82 -14.37
CA TYR A 138 -6.31 13.20 -13.38
C TYR A 138 -6.88 14.61 -13.65
N GLU A 139 -6.02 15.60 -13.85
CA GLU A 139 -6.43 16.99 -14.14
C GLU A 139 -7.27 17.07 -15.44
N ARG A 140 -6.88 16.34 -16.49
CA ARG A 140 -7.63 16.25 -17.74
C ARG A 140 -8.98 15.53 -17.56
N ALA A 141 -9.03 14.47 -16.76
CA ALA A 141 -10.28 13.77 -16.46
C ALA A 141 -11.25 14.65 -15.68
N LEU A 142 -10.77 15.47 -14.74
CA LEU A 142 -11.58 16.48 -14.04
C LEU A 142 -12.17 17.52 -15.00
N ALA A 143 -11.44 17.87 -16.07
CA ALA A 143 -11.92 18.76 -17.14
C ALA A 143 -12.86 18.06 -18.14
N GLY A 144 -13.17 16.76 -17.95
CA GLY A 144 -14.06 15.99 -18.83
C GLY A 144 -13.42 15.53 -20.14
N ASP A 145 -12.08 15.48 -20.23
CA ASP A 145 -11.37 15.01 -21.41
C ASP A 145 -11.67 13.51 -21.66
N PRO A 146 -12.31 13.16 -22.80
CA PRO A 146 -12.70 11.78 -23.07
C PRO A 146 -11.51 10.82 -23.14
N ALA A 147 -10.35 11.25 -23.62
CA ALA A 147 -9.16 10.40 -23.73
C ALA A 147 -8.58 10.11 -22.33
N ALA A 148 -8.58 11.08 -21.42
CA ALA A 148 -8.16 10.87 -20.05
C ALA A 148 -9.14 9.98 -19.28
N LEU A 149 -10.45 10.15 -19.48
CA LEU A 149 -11.48 9.27 -18.92
C LEU A 149 -11.33 7.82 -19.42
N ALA A 150 -11.09 7.61 -20.71
CA ALA A 150 -10.84 6.29 -21.28
C ALA A 150 -9.57 5.65 -20.70
N LEU A 151 -8.52 6.45 -20.46
CA LEU A 151 -7.28 5.99 -19.84
C LEU A 151 -7.51 5.51 -18.39
N TRP A 152 -8.29 6.23 -17.61
CA TRP A 152 -8.65 5.82 -16.25
C TRP A 152 -9.56 4.59 -16.24
N HIS A 153 -10.43 4.45 -17.24
CA HIS A 153 -11.26 3.25 -17.39
C HIS A 153 -10.38 2.02 -17.69
N GLU A 154 -9.40 2.12 -18.59
CA GLU A 154 -8.44 1.05 -18.85
C GLU A 154 -7.65 0.70 -17.58
N PHE A 155 -7.14 1.70 -16.87
CA PHE A 155 -6.45 1.51 -15.59
C PHE A 155 -7.33 0.76 -14.57
N GLY A 156 -8.61 1.12 -14.49
CA GLY A 156 -9.59 0.45 -13.63
C GLY A 156 -9.76 -1.03 -13.93
N GLY A 157 -9.72 -1.41 -15.21
CA GLY A 157 -9.72 -2.82 -15.60
C GLY A 157 -8.52 -3.59 -15.07
N HIS A 158 -7.33 -2.99 -15.09
CA HIS A 158 -6.12 -3.60 -14.51
C HIS A 158 -6.21 -3.70 -12.98
N ILE A 159 -6.71 -2.66 -12.30
CA ILE A 159 -6.97 -2.71 -10.85
C ILE A 159 -7.97 -3.81 -10.51
N GLY A 160 -9.03 -4.01 -11.32
CA GLY A 160 -9.98 -5.11 -11.11
C GLY A 160 -9.31 -6.48 -11.19
N ARG A 161 -8.35 -6.68 -12.10
CA ARG A 161 -7.55 -7.91 -12.18
C ARG A 161 -6.64 -8.09 -10.95
N LEU A 162 -6.03 -7.01 -10.46
CA LEU A 162 -5.25 -7.03 -9.22
C LEU A 162 -6.13 -7.43 -8.02
N VAL A 163 -7.34 -6.87 -7.90
CA VAL A 163 -8.31 -7.24 -6.85
C VAL A 163 -8.70 -8.71 -6.96
N MET A 164 -8.97 -9.21 -8.16
CA MET A 164 -9.27 -10.65 -8.36
C MET A 164 -8.10 -11.55 -7.90
N MET A 165 -6.87 -11.17 -8.21
CA MET A 165 -5.68 -11.88 -7.73
C MET A 165 -5.62 -11.89 -6.19
N ILE A 166 -5.88 -10.75 -5.55
CA ILE A 166 -5.93 -10.63 -4.08
C ILE A 166 -7.02 -11.54 -3.50
N LEU A 167 -8.21 -11.57 -4.12
CA LEU A 167 -9.30 -12.46 -3.71
C LEU A 167 -8.92 -13.93 -3.82
N TYR A 168 -8.25 -14.35 -4.89
CA TYR A 168 -7.77 -15.73 -5.04
C TYR A 168 -6.71 -16.12 -4.01
N ALA A 169 -5.86 -15.17 -3.60
CA ALA A 169 -4.74 -15.45 -2.74
C ALA A 169 -5.06 -15.35 -1.24
N TYR A 170 -5.94 -14.41 -0.86
CA TYR A 170 -6.13 -14.01 0.54
C TYR A 170 -7.59 -14.03 1.00
N ASP A 171 -8.57 -13.95 0.08
CA ASP A 171 -10.03 -13.85 0.38
C ASP A 171 -10.35 -12.89 1.54
N PRO A 172 -9.88 -11.60 1.48
CA PRO A 172 -10.03 -10.68 2.59
C PRO A 172 -11.47 -10.15 2.72
N GLU A 173 -11.82 -9.67 3.93
CA GLU A 173 -13.08 -8.95 4.19
C GLU A 173 -13.06 -7.55 3.58
N ALA A 174 -11.87 -6.91 3.56
CA ALA A 174 -11.71 -5.56 3.02
C ALA A 174 -10.43 -5.39 2.22
N ILE A 175 -10.51 -4.55 1.17
CA ILE A 175 -9.37 -4.02 0.43
C ILE A 175 -9.38 -2.50 0.55
N VAL A 176 -8.30 -1.92 1.06
CA VAL A 176 -8.19 -0.46 1.22
C VAL A 176 -7.07 0.06 0.33
N PHE A 177 -7.42 0.94 -0.60
CA PHE A 177 -6.44 1.62 -1.43
C PHE A 177 -5.88 2.86 -0.75
N GLY A 178 -4.58 3.06 -0.90
CA GLY A 178 -3.86 4.27 -0.49
C GLY A 178 -2.88 4.72 -1.56
N GLY A 179 -2.09 5.75 -1.23
CA GLY A 179 -1.14 6.35 -2.16
C GLY A 179 -1.76 7.40 -3.08
N SER A 180 -0.91 8.07 -3.86
CA SER A 180 -1.31 9.24 -4.65
C SER A 180 -2.33 8.93 -5.75
N ILE A 181 -2.30 7.73 -6.32
CA ILE A 181 -3.23 7.32 -7.39
C ILE A 181 -4.63 7.02 -6.84
N ALA A 182 -4.72 6.59 -5.57
CA ALA A 182 -6.02 6.30 -4.95
C ALA A 182 -6.95 7.52 -4.90
N HIS A 183 -6.43 8.75 -4.93
CA HIS A 183 -7.25 9.96 -5.04
C HIS A 183 -8.11 10.01 -6.32
N ALA A 184 -7.70 9.29 -7.36
CA ALA A 184 -8.45 9.17 -8.62
C ALA A 184 -9.47 8.02 -8.61
N PHE A 185 -9.76 7.38 -7.47
CA PHE A 185 -10.64 6.22 -7.35
C PHE A 185 -11.98 6.41 -8.05
N GLY A 186 -12.55 7.63 -7.99
CA GLY A 186 -13.80 7.96 -8.66
C GLY A 186 -13.80 7.74 -10.18
N PHE A 187 -12.63 7.83 -10.83
CA PHE A 187 -12.50 7.67 -12.28
C PHE A 187 -12.26 6.21 -12.72
N PHE A 188 -11.73 5.35 -11.85
CA PHE A 188 -11.39 3.98 -12.22
C PHE A 188 -12.24 2.92 -11.52
N ARG A 189 -13.00 3.28 -10.47
CA ARG A 189 -13.77 2.30 -9.68
C ARG A 189 -14.81 1.53 -10.50
N GLU A 190 -15.47 2.20 -11.44
CA GLU A 190 -16.53 1.57 -12.25
C GLU A 190 -15.95 0.43 -13.09
N ALA A 191 -14.87 0.69 -13.83
CA ALA A 191 -14.19 -0.31 -14.64
C ALA A 191 -13.59 -1.44 -13.78
N MET A 192 -13.10 -1.11 -12.57
CA MET A 192 -12.67 -2.10 -11.59
C MET A 192 -13.82 -3.06 -11.24
N TYR A 193 -15.00 -2.53 -10.89
CA TYR A 193 -16.16 -3.36 -10.55
C TYR A 193 -16.71 -4.11 -11.76
N GLU A 194 -16.67 -3.55 -12.97
CA GLU A 194 -17.00 -4.27 -14.21
C GLU A 194 -16.12 -5.50 -14.40
N GLN A 195 -14.83 -5.37 -14.13
CA GLN A 195 -13.89 -6.48 -14.20
C GLN A 195 -14.21 -7.55 -13.14
N LEU A 196 -14.58 -7.14 -11.91
CA LEU A 196 -14.94 -8.05 -10.81
C LEU A 196 -16.18 -8.89 -11.10
N LYS A 197 -17.06 -8.49 -12.03
CA LYS A 197 -18.19 -9.34 -12.47
C LYS A 197 -17.73 -10.65 -13.11
N GLN A 198 -16.46 -10.74 -13.53
CA GLN A 198 -15.88 -11.97 -14.09
C GLN A 198 -15.34 -12.91 -13.00
N PHE A 199 -15.30 -12.49 -11.72
CA PHE A 199 -14.88 -13.34 -10.62
C PHE A 199 -15.91 -14.48 -10.39
N PRO A 200 -15.48 -15.74 -10.32
CA PRO A 200 -16.42 -16.88 -10.32
C PRO A 200 -17.27 -16.98 -9.04
N TYR A 201 -16.85 -16.34 -7.97
CA TYR A 201 -17.56 -16.37 -6.67
C TYR A 201 -18.23 -15.02 -6.41
N ALA A 202 -19.39 -14.81 -7.02
CA ALA A 202 -20.12 -13.53 -6.94
C ALA A 202 -20.41 -13.09 -5.49
N LYS A 203 -20.73 -14.03 -4.59
CA LYS A 203 -20.98 -13.72 -3.17
C LYS A 203 -19.76 -13.17 -2.43
N THR A 204 -18.56 -13.57 -2.81
CA THR A 204 -17.32 -12.99 -2.27
C THR A 204 -17.23 -11.52 -2.64
N VAL A 205 -17.48 -11.20 -3.91
CA VAL A 205 -17.45 -9.81 -4.40
C VAL A 205 -18.54 -8.94 -3.74
N GLU A 206 -19.75 -9.50 -3.54
CA GLU A 206 -20.86 -8.81 -2.87
C GLU A 206 -20.55 -8.44 -1.40
N ARG A 207 -19.73 -9.24 -0.72
CA ARG A 207 -19.36 -9.05 0.69
C ARG A 207 -18.10 -8.23 0.87
N LEU A 208 -17.27 -8.17 -0.17
CA LEU A 208 -15.99 -7.46 -0.12
C LEU A 208 -16.20 -5.96 0.06
N HIS A 209 -15.59 -5.42 1.10
CA HIS A 209 -15.53 -3.97 1.27
C HIS A 209 -14.32 -3.39 0.53
N ILE A 210 -14.55 -2.47 -0.41
CA ILE A 210 -13.48 -1.77 -1.14
C ILE A 210 -13.62 -0.27 -0.91
N CYS A 211 -12.58 0.35 -0.36
CA CYS A 211 -12.55 1.80 -0.16
C CYS A 211 -11.14 2.37 -0.32
N CYS A 212 -11.02 3.69 -0.21
CA CYS A 212 -9.75 4.39 -0.12
C CYS A 212 -9.54 4.91 1.31
N SER A 213 -8.29 4.90 1.77
CA SER A 213 -7.96 5.51 3.05
C SER A 213 -8.11 7.03 2.97
N SER A 214 -8.79 7.59 3.95
CA SER A 214 -8.99 9.03 4.17
C SER A 214 -8.24 9.54 5.40
N VAL A 215 -7.66 8.64 6.18
CA VAL A 215 -6.93 9.00 7.40
C VAL A 215 -5.62 9.69 7.05
N GLU A 216 -5.48 10.92 7.51
CA GLU A 216 -4.27 11.71 7.30
C GLU A 216 -3.08 11.06 8.03
N HIS A 217 -1.93 10.99 7.33
CA HIS A 217 -0.70 10.40 7.87
C HIS A 217 -0.84 8.96 8.40
N VAL A 218 -1.77 8.18 7.85
CA VAL A 218 -2.10 6.82 8.32
C VAL A 218 -0.87 5.91 8.41
N GLY A 219 0.11 6.01 7.51
CA GLY A 219 1.36 5.26 7.58
C GLY A 219 2.22 5.63 8.81
N LEU A 220 2.22 6.90 9.23
CA LEU A 220 2.90 7.32 10.47
C LEU A 220 2.18 6.78 11.71
N LEU A 221 0.84 6.80 11.71
CA LEU A 221 0.05 6.17 12.77
C LEU A 221 0.36 4.67 12.86
N GLY A 222 0.43 3.98 11.73
CA GLY A 222 0.80 2.57 11.67
C GLY A 222 2.23 2.31 12.13
N ALA A 223 3.19 3.13 11.74
CA ALA A 223 4.56 3.04 12.24
C ALA A 223 4.61 3.18 13.77
N SER A 224 3.81 4.08 14.35
CA SER A 224 3.70 4.21 15.82
C SER A 224 3.08 2.99 16.50
N ALA A 225 2.36 2.15 15.75
CA ALA A 225 1.69 0.93 16.21
C ALA A 225 2.54 -0.33 16.01
N CYS A 226 3.72 -0.24 15.39
CA CYS A 226 4.65 -1.37 15.29
C CYS A 226 5.12 -1.83 16.68
N GLU A 227 5.21 -3.16 16.88
CA GLU A 227 5.60 -3.86 18.10
C GLU A 227 6.69 -4.88 17.81
#